data_98d2e722109ee14191ca5adc9f8d7aea
#
_entry.id   98d2e722109ee14191ca5adc9f8d7aea
#
_cell.length_a   1.000
_cell.length_b   1.000
_cell.length_c   1.000
_cell.angle_alpha   90.00
_cell.angle_beta   90.00
_cell.angle_gamma   90.00
#
_symmetry.space_group_name_H-M   'P 1'
#
loop_
_entity.id
_entity.type
_entity.pdbx_description
1 polymer ?
#
loop_
_entity_poly.entity_id
_entity_poly.type
_entity_poly.pdbx_seq_one_letter_code
_entity_poly.pdbx_strand_id
1 'polypeptide(L)'
;MANRRDVKRNINHLMGDVIEEYYNALLSGDSRLDESQIEALVDECVDLADDLISKVNSTKKLKTRAEVKKHYAQINEKLGEGVIKFLAKSKEI
;
A
#
# COMPACT_ATOMS: atom_id res chain seq x y z
N MET A 1 19.43 -7.56 3.76
CA MET A 1 18.29 -8.47 3.47
C MET A 1 16.99 -7.93 4.03
N ALA A 2 15.93 -7.92 3.23
CA ALA A 2 14.63 -7.54 3.73
C ALA A 2 14.11 -8.61 4.67
N ASN A 3 13.70 -8.24 5.88
CA ASN A 3 13.06 -9.12 6.82
C ASN A 3 11.59 -8.74 6.96
N ARG A 4 10.82 -9.53 7.70
CA ARG A 4 9.39 -9.31 7.88
C ARG A 4 9.07 -7.91 8.38
N ARG A 5 9.85 -7.43 9.35
CA ARG A 5 9.67 -6.11 9.94
C ARG A 5 9.88 -4.99 8.92
N ASP A 6 10.92 -5.11 8.09
CA ASP A 6 11.25 -4.11 7.07
C ASP A 6 10.18 -4.08 5.97
N VAL A 7 9.68 -5.25 5.55
CA VAL A 7 8.63 -5.33 4.54
C VAL A 7 7.34 -4.66 5.05
N LYS A 8 6.94 -4.94 6.28
CA LYS A 8 5.76 -4.30 6.90
C LYS A 8 5.93 -2.79 7.01
N ARG A 9 7.10 -2.33 7.42
CA ARG A 9 7.41 -0.90 7.53
C ARG A 9 7.27 -0.22 6.18
N ASN A 10 7.81 -0.85 5.14
CA ASN A 10 7.75 -0.33 3.78
C ASN A 10 6.30 -0.21 3.28
N ILE A 11 5.47 -1.23 3.55
CA ILE A 11 4.05 -1.20 3.19
C ILE A 11 3.36 -0.02 3.86
N ASN A 12 3.52 0.13 5.16
CA ASN A 12 2.88 1.20 5.93
C ASN A 12 3.36 2.57 5.49
N HIS A 13 4.66 2.72 5.21
CA HIS A 13 5.24 3.98 4.79
C HIS A 13 4.69 4.43 3.44
N LEU A 14 4.69 3.55 2.44
CA LEU A 14 4.22 3.87 1.10
C LEU A 14 2.71 4.12 1.07
N MET A 15 1.93 3.33 1.79
CA MET A 15 0.47 3.55 1.86
C MET A 15 0.15 4.83 2.61
N GLY A 16 0.91 5.17 3.64
CA GLY A 16 0.77 6.43 4.36
C GLY A 16 1.02 7.63 3.47
N ASP A 17 2.03 7.56 2.59
CA ASP A 17 2.33 8.63 1.64
C ASP A 17 1.17 8.83 0.65
N VAL A 18 0.58 7.75 0.16
CA VAL A 18 -0.58 7.81 -0.75
C VAL A 18 -1.77 8.47 -0.06
N ILE A 19 -2.05 8.06 1.17
CA ILE A 19 -3.17 8.61 1.96
C ILE A 19 -2.95 10.10 2.21
N GLU A 20 -1.72 10.49 2.54
CA GLU A 20 -1.38 11.90 2.74
C GLU A 20 -1.64 12.73 1.49
N GLU A 21 -1.30 12.22 0.30
CA GLU A 21 -1.58 12.88 -0.96
C GLU A 21 -3.07 13.12 -1.16
N TYR A 22 -3.91 12.16 -0.83
CA TYR A 22 -5.36 12.31 -0.94
C TYR A 22 -5.89 13.39 -0.01
N TYR A 23 -5.43 13.41 1.24
CA TYR A 23 -5.85 14.42 2.20
C TYR A 23 -5.34 15.82 1.84
N ASN A 24 -4.12 15.91 1.33
CA ASN A 24 -3.57 17.18 0.86
C ASN A 24 -4.40 17.76 -0.29
N ALA A 25 -4.81 16.91 -1.24
CA ALA A 25 -5.67 17.32 -2.35
C ALA A 25 -7.02 17.83 -1.82
N LEU A 26 -7.59 17.15 -0.84
CA LEU A 26 -8.87 17.54 -0.23
C LEU A 26 -8.74 18.90 0.48
N LEU A 27 -7.68 19.07 1.26
CA LEU A 27 -7.44 20.29 2.03
C LEU A 27 -7.13 21.50 1.15
N SER A 28 -6.50 21.29 -0.01
CA SER A 28 -6.18 22.38 -0.93
C SER A 28 -7.41 22.92 -1.66
N GLY A 29 -8.52 22.19 -1.62
CA GLY A 29 -9.73 22.60 -2.32
C GLY A 29 -9.72 22.39 -3.82
N ASP A 30 -8.63 21.84 -4.37
CA ASP A 30 -8.48 21.57 -5.81
C ASP A 30 -8.98 20.19 -6.21
N SER A 31 -9.46 19.41 -5.26
CA SER A 31 -9.93 18.06 -5.49
C SER A 31 -11.23 18.03 -6.28
N ARG A 32 -11.27 17.21 -7.33
CA ARG A 32 -12.49 16.91 -8.09
C ARG A 32 -13.34 15.85 -7.41
N LEU A 33 -12.75 15.12 -6.47
CA LEU A 33 -13.45 14.11 -5.69
C LEU A 33 -13.94 14.73 -4.41
N ASP A 34 -15.13 14.33 -3.95
CA ASP A 34 -15.63 14.77 -2.66
C ASP A 34 -14.99 13.97 -1.52
N GLU A 35 -15.25 14.39 -0.29
CA GLU A 35 -14.73 13.76 0.92
C GLU A 35 -15.09 12.28 0.98
N SER A 36 -16.31 11.94 0.60
CA SER A 36 -16.83 10.58 0.57
C SER A 36 -16.02 9.67 -0.36
N GLN A 37 -15.70 10.18 -1.56
CA GLN A 37 -14.92 9.44 -2.55
C GLN A 37 -13.48 9.25 -2.08
N ILE A 38 -12.90 10.27 -1.44
CA ILE A 38 -11.54 10.18 -0.90
C ILE A 38 -11.50 9.19 0.25
N GLU A 39 -12.48 9.19 1.14
CA GLU A 39 -12.58 8.20 2.22
C GLU A 39 -12.66 6.78 1.68
N ALA A 40 -13.41 6.56 0.60
CA ALA A 40 -13.49 5.25 -0.04
C ALA A 40 -12.13 4.81 -0.59
N LEU A 41 -11.37 5.72 -1.19
CA LEU A 41 -10.02 5.42 -1.68
C LEU A 41 -9.05 5.13 -0.54
N VAL A 42 -9.14 5.86 0.56
CA VAL A 42 -8.33 5.61 1.77
C VAL A 42 -8.64 4.22 2.32
N ASP A 43 -9.91 3.83 2.38
CA ASP A 43 -10.31 2.51 2.84
C ASP A 43 -9.72 1.41 1.94
N GLU A 44 -9.70 1.62 0.62
CA GLU A 44 -9.06 0.68 -0.31
C GLU A 44 -7.56 0.57 -0.04
N CYS A 45 -6.89 1.68 0.25
CA CYS A 45 -5.46 1.68 0.60
C CYS A 45 -5.20 0.88 1.88
N VAL A 46 -6.02 1.08 2.90
CA VAL A 46 -5.92 0.37 4.18
C VAL A 46 -6.16 -1.12 3.96
N ASP A 47 -7.16 -1.49 3.17
CA ASP A 47 -7.48 -2.88 2.87
C ASP A 47 -6.32 -3.56 2.14
N LEU A 48 -5.70 -2.90 1.17
CA LEU A 48 -4.54 -3.43 0.48
C LEU A 48 -3.35 -3.60 1.43
N ALA A 49 -3.09 -2.62 2.29
CA ALA A 49 -2.02 -2.70 3.27
C ALA A 49 -2.23 -3.88 4.22
N ASP A 50 -3.45 -4.05 4.72
CA ASP A 50 -3.79 -5.17 5.61
C ASP A 50 -3.62 -6.51 4.93
N ASP A 51 -4.04 -6.64 3.67
CA ASP A 51 -3.88 -7.85 2.88
C ASP A 51 -2.40 -8.20 2.69
N LEU A 52 -1.58 -7.21 2.33
CA LEU A 52 -0.15 -7.42 2.14
C LEU A 52 0.56 -7.78 3.44
N ILE A 53 0.20 -7.13 4.55
CA ILE A 53 0.76 -7.43 5.87
C ILE A 53 0.37 -8.86 6.29
N SER A 54 -0.86 -9.27 6.02
CA SER A 54 -1.32 -10.63 6.27
C SER A 54 -0.46 -11.65 5.50
N LYS A 55 -0.14 -11.35 4.24
CA LYS A 55 0.73 -12.19 3.42
C LYS A 55 2.16 -12.26 3.96
N VAL A 56 2.68 -11.16 4.50
CA VAL A 56 4.00 -11.15 5.17
C VAL A 56 3.97 -12.09 6.37
N ASN A 57 2.90 -12.05 7.16
CA ASN A 57 2.76 -12.90 8.34
C ASN A 57 2.63 -14.38 8.01
N SER A 58 2.20 -14.72 6.81
CA SER A 58 2.05 -16.12 6.37
C SER A 58 3.37 -16.80 5.99
N THR A 59 4.50 -16.08 6.04
CA THR A 59 5.82 -16.64 5.68
C THR A 59 6.25 -17.82 6.57
N LYS A 60 5.64 -17.96 7.74
CA LYS A 60 5.92 -19.10 8.65
C LYS A 60 5.66 -20.46 8.01
N LYS A 61 4.85 -20.52 6.95
CA LYS A 61 4.53 -21.75 6.23
C LYS A 61 5.58 -22.09 5.16
N LEU A 62 6.48 -21.17 4.87
CA LEU A 62 7.51 -21.35 3.84
C LEU A 62 8.74 -22.01 4.45
N LYS A 63 9.29 -22.98 3.73
CA LYS A 63 10.36 -23.86 4.25
C LYS A 63 11.77 -23.42 3.88
N THR A 64 11.94 -22.65 2.81
CA THR A 64 13.27 -22.28 2.31
C THR A 64 13.43 -20.77 2.20
N ARG A 65 14.70 -20.31 2.23
CA ARG A 65 15.01 -18.89 2.02
C ARG A 65 14.60 -18.43 0.63
N ALA A 66 14.73 -19.30 -0.37
CA ALA A 66 14.34 -18.97 -1.74
C ALA A 66 12.84 -18.70 -1.84
N GLU A 67 12.02 -19.52 -1.18
CA GLU A 67 10.57 -19.31 -1.13
C GLU A 67 10.20 -18.03 -0.43
N VAL A 68 10.83 -17.72 0.70
CA VAL A 68 10.60 -16.49 1.47
C VAL A 68 10.98 -15.26 0.63
N LYS A 69 12.14 -15.30 -0.02
CA LYS A 69 12.60 -14.20 -0.88
C LYS A 69 11.64 -13.95 -2.03
N LYS A 70 11.18 -15.01 -2.68
CA LYS A 70 10.22 -14.93 -3.79
C LYS A 70 8.89 -14.35 -3.30
N HIS A 71 8.44 -14.79 -2.14
CA HIS A 71 7.19 -14.31 -1.53
C HIS A 71 7.25 -12.80 -1.25
N TYR A 72 8.35 -12.32 -0.66
CA TYR A 72 8.54 -10.90 -0.39
C TYR A 72 8.66 -10.09 -1.68
N ALA A 73 9.30 -10.64 -2.70
CA ALA A 73 9.39 -9.99 -4.01
C ALA A 73 7.99 -9.80 -4.62
N GLN A 74 7.12 -10.81 -4.50
CA GLN A 74 5.74 -10.72 -4.97
C GLN A 74 4.92 -9.69 -4.20
N ILE A 75 5.13 -9.61 -2.89
CA ILE A 75 4.47 -8.61 -2.03
C ILE A 75 4.90 -7.20 -2.45
N ASN A 76 6.19 -6.98 -2.64
CA ASN A 76 6.72 -5.68 -3.07
C ASN A 76 6.22 -5.28 -4.45
N GLU A 77 6.09 -6.24 -5.37
CA GLU A 77 5.54 -6.00 -6.71
C GLU A 77 4.08 -5.54 -6.62
N LYS A 78 3.27 -6.22 -5.83
CA LYS A 78 1.86 -5.83 -5.62
C LYS A 78 1.74 -4.48 -4.94
N LEU A 79 2.63 -4.20 -3.99
CA LEU A 79 2.69 -2.91 -3.32
C LEU A 79 2.99 -1.79 -4.33
N GLY A 80 4.00 -1.99 -5.18
CA GLY A 80 4.37 -1.02 -6.21
C GLY A 80 3.23 -0.75 -7.18
N GLU A 81 2.57 -1.80 -7.66
CA GLU A 81 1.42 -1.67 -8.55
C GLU A 81 0.27 -0.91 -7.88
N GLY A 82 -0.02 -1.22 -6.63
CA GLY A 82 -1.05 -0.54 -5.85
C GLY A 82 -0.74 0.94 -5.65
N VAL A 83 0.49 1.27 -5.28
CA VAL A 83 0.94 2.65 -5.08
C VAL A 83 0.79 3.46 -6.38
N ILE A 84 1.24 2.90 -7.51
CA ILE A 84 1.12 3.56 -8.82
C ILE A 84 -0.35 3.82 -9.15
N LYS A 85 -1.20 2.83 -8.94
CA LYS A 85 -2.65 2.95 -9.21
C LYS A 85 -3.29 4.06 -8.37
N PHE A 86 -3.01 4.10 -7.08
CA PHE A 86 -3.60 5.09 -6.18
C PHE A 86 -3.05 6.49 -6.44
N LEU A 87 -1.75 6.62 -6.76
CA LEU A 87 -1.17 7.92 -7.12
C LEU A 87 -1.73 8.44 -8.44
N ALA A 88 -1.98 7.56 -9.41
CA ALA A 88 -2.64 7.94 -10.65
C ALA A 88 -4.04 8.49 -10.39
N LYS A 89 -4.80 7.88 -9.49
CA LYS A 89 -6.11 8.39 -9.07
C LYS A 89 -6.00 9.74 -8.39
N SER A 90 -4.96 9.97 -7.59
CA SER A 90 -4.77 11.26 -6.92
C SER A 90 -4.49 12.39 -7.92
N LYS A 91 -3.87 12.08 -9.06
CA LYS A 91 -3.62 13.06 -10.13
C LYS A 91 -4.88 13.44 -10.91
N GLU A 92 -5.89 12.60 -10.86
CA GLU A 92 -7.20 12.87 -11.47
C GLU A 92 -8.07 13.78 -10.60
N ILE A 93 -7.64 14.03 -9.39
CA ILE A 93 -8.35 14.86 -8.41
C ILE A 93 -8.26 16.37 -8.74
#